data_7190506b89c4ff852631d92b6b5f328c
#
_entry.id   7190506b89c4ff852631d92b6b5f328c
#
_cell.length_a   1.000
_cell.length_b   1.000
_cell.length_c   1.000
_cell.angle_alpha   90.00
_cell.angle_beta   90.00
_cell.angle_gamma   90.00
#
_symmetry.space_group_name_H-M   'P 1'
#
loop_
_entity.id
_entity.type
_entity.pdbx_description
1 polymer ?
#
loop_
_entity_poly.entity_id
_entity_poly.type
_entity_poly.pdbx_seq_one_letter_code
_entity_poly.pdbx_strand_id
1 'polypeptide(L)'
;MSRAQLLAWLGLALASLFWAGNSLVARAFSGPIPPLSLAFWRWAVALAIVLPFVAPSLWRYRQALRAAGWRLWFAALLAITLYNCLLYTAAQTTAAINLSLVSTCLPLATFIGAGLLLGEWPARRAWFGLGLALAGLLWLIAQGDWQLLSSLSFAQGDLLMLLATLDWALYSLLLRRWSHYFRIPPFTLLGALIVLGLLMLAPLYAWELGQGARFELSLENLGAIAYTALFASVLAYHLWNIGLHELGAARTAMSNYLMPIFTAL
;
A
#
# COMPACT_ATOMS: atom_id res chain seq x y z
N MET A 1 1.07 22.17 15.61
CA MET A 1 1.66 21.01 14.90
C MET A 1 3.15 21.01 15.19
N SER A 2 3.73 19.88 15.62
CA SER A 2 5.19 19.78 15.81
C SER A 2 5.92 19.73 14.46
N ARG A 3 7.24 20.03 14.45
CA ARG A 3 8.07 19.87 13.23
C ARG A 3 8.04 18.42 12.69
N ALA A 4 8.02 17.42 13.59
CA ALA A 4 7.93 16.01 13.22
C ALA A 4 6.60 15.71 12.52
N GLN A 5 5.48 16.22 13.02
CA GLN A 5 4.17 16.05 12.38
C GLN A 5 4.08 16.73 11.01
N LEU A 6 4.69 17.91 10.85
CA LEU A 6 4.75 18.57 9.53
C LEU A 6 5.53 17.73 8.51
N LEU A 7 6.71 17.24 8.92
CA LEU A 7 7.53 16.38 8.06
C LEU A 7 6.82 15.06 7.72
N ALA A 8 6.06 14.48 8.67
CA ALA A 8 5.25 13.30 8.42
C ALA A 8 4.17 13.56 7.36
N TRP A 9 3.47 14.71 7.41
CA TRP A 9 2.47 15.07 6.39
C TRP A 9 3.10 15.28 5.01
N LEU A 10 4.25 15.95 4.91
CA LEU A 10 4.98 16.11 3.65
C LEU A 10 5.43 14.75 3.10
N GLY A 11 5.94 13.88 3.97
CA GLY A 11 6.30 12.50 3.61
C GLY A 11 5.10 11.70 3.09
N LEU A 12 3.93 11.84 3.72
CA LEU A 12 2.70 11.17 3.27
C LEU A 12 2.21 11.69 1.92
N ALA A 13 2.35 12.99 1.64
CA ALA A 13 2.04 13.53 0.32
C ALA A 13 2.96 12.94 -0.76
N LEU A 14 4.27 12.80 -0.49
CA LEU A 14 5.21 12.12 -1.37
C LEU A 14 4.88 10.63 -1.54
N ALA A 15 4.52 9.93 -0.45
CA ALA A 15 4.09 8.53 -0.52
C ALA A 15 2.86 8.36 -1.43
N SER A 16 1.88 9.26 -1.30
CA SER A 16 0.67 9.27 -2.15
C SER A 16 1.02 9.53 -3.62
N LEU A 17 1.97 10.42 -3.92
CA LEU A 17 2.48 10.64 -5.27
C LEU A 17 3.15 9.38 -5.84
N PHE A 18 4.01 8.72 -5.06
CA PHE A 18 4.69 7.49 -5.49
C PHE A 18 3.70 6.34 -5.72
N TRP A 19 2.65 6.23 -4.91
CA TRP A 19 1.60 5.22 -5.10
C TRP A 19 0.64 5.54 -6.24
N ALA A 20 0.38 6.81 -6.52
CA ALA A 20 -0.33 7.22 -7.73
C ALA A 20 0.44 6.76 -8.99
N GLY A 21 1.74 7.03 -9.04
CA GLY A 21 2.61 6.51 -10.10
C GLY A 21 2.65 4.97 -10.15
N ASN A 22 2.60 4.28 -8.99
CA ASN A 22 2.47 2.82 -8.97
C ASN A 22 1.16 2.33 -9.61
N SER A 23 0.05 3.03 -9.41
CA SER A 23 -1.23 2.67 -10.06
C SER A 23 -1.15 2.85 -11.59
N LEU A 24 -0.46 3.90 -12.06
CA LEU A 24 -0.19 4.11 -13.48
C LEU A 24 0.69 2.99 -14.06
N VAL A 25 1.80 2.66 -13.39
CA VAL A 25 2.69 1.56 -13.80
C VAL A 25 1.96 0.22 -13.76
N ALA A 26 1.21 -0.07 -12.71
CA ALA A 26 0.44 -1.31 -12.58
C ALA A 26 -0.51 -1.52 -13.77
N ARG A 27 -1.16 -0.45 -14.24
CA ARG A 27 -2.07 -0.51 -15.39
C ARG A 27 -1.32 -0.53 -16.72
N ALA A 28 -0.32 0.32 -16.90
CA ALA A 28 0.44 0.40 -18.16
C ALA A 28 1.18 -0.91 -18.47
N PHE A 29 1.66 -1.60 -17.44
CA PHE A 29 2.42 -2.84 -17.57
C PHE A 29 1.60 -4.11 -17.28
N SER A 30 0.27 -4.00 -17.19
CA SER A 30 -0.62 -5.14 -16.92
C SER A 30 -0.60 -6.21 -18.03
N GLY A 31 -0.32 -5.84 -19.29
CA GLY A 31 -0.11 -6.79 -20.39
C GLY A 31 1.34 -7.31 -20.44
N PRO A 32 2.36 -6.39 -20.46
CA PRO A 32 3.77 -6.76 -20.59
C PRO A 32 4.32 -7.60 -19.43
N ILE A 33 3.87 -7.37 -18.18
CA ILE A 33 4.40 -8.06 -17.00
C ILE A 33 3.25 -8.75 -16.25
N PRO A 34 3.32 -10.08 -16.04
CA PRO A 34 2.33 -10.80 -15.24
C PRO A 34 2.25 -10.26 -13.81
N PRO A 35 1.06 -10.25 -13.17
CA PRO A 35 0.83 -9.54 -11.92
C PRO A 35 1.68 -10.05 -10.75
N LEU A 36 1.84 -11.36 -10.59
CA LEU A 36 2.68 -11.90 -9.51
C LEU A 36 4.16 -11.73 -9.80
N SER A 37 4.55 -11.72 -11.08
CA SER A 37 5.91 -11.39 -11.52
C SER A 37 6.27 -9.96 -11.15
N LEU A 38 5.39 -8.99 -11.42
CA LEU A 38 5.63 -7.59 -11.02
C LEU A 38 5.68 -7.45 -9.49
N ALA A 39 4.76 -8.09 -8.77
CA ALA A 39 4.77 -8.11 -7.31
C ALA A 39 6.08 -8.68 -6.75
N PHE A 40 6.53 -9.82 -7.27
CA PHE A 40 7.76 -10.47 -6.80
C PHE A 40 9.01 -9.62 -7.10
N TRP A 41 9.21 -9.23 -8.36
CA TRP A 41 10.42 -8.54 -8.77
C TRP A 41 10.56 -7.15 -8.16
N ARG A 42 9.46 -6.40 -7.99
CA ARG A 42 9.53 -5.12 -7.28
C ARG A 42 10.07 -5.29 -5.84
N TRP A 43 9.62 -6.34 -5.13
CA TRP A 43 10.07 -6.58 -3.75
C TRP A 43 11.45 -7.24 -3.69
N ALA A 44 11.82 -8.06 -4.68
CA ALA A 44 13.17 -8.61 -4.80
C ALA A 44 14.22 -7.50 -5.01
N VAL A 45 13.93 -6.55 -5.92
CA VAL A 45 14.79 -5.38 -6.15
C VAL A 45 14.77 -4.45 -4.94
N ALA A 46 13.61 -4.22 -4.31
CA ALA A 46 13.54 -3.44 -3.07
C ALA A 46 14.39 -4.08 -1.96
N LEU A 47 14.35 -5.41 -1.81
CA LEU A 47 15.20 -6.12 -0.86
C LEU A 47 16.68 -5.92 -1.18
N ALA A 48 17.08 -6.07 -2.44
CA ALA A 48 18.47 -5.87 -2.85
C ALA A 48 18.99 -4.45 -2.51
N ILE A 49 18.13 -3.43 -2.66
CA ILE A 49 18.45 -2.04 -2.31
C ILE A 49 18.57 -1.88 -0.77
N VAL A 50 17.62 -2.42 -0.01
CA VAL A 50 17.49 -2.17 1.43
C VAL A 50 18.41 -3.07 2.26
N LEU A 51 18.68 -4.30 1.81
CA LEU A 51 19.39 -5.33 2.56
C LEU A 51 20.76 -4.88 3.08
N PRO A 52 21.64 -4.21 2.31
CA PRO A 52 22.93 -3.75 2.80
C PRO A 52 22.82 -2.84 4.03
N PHE A 53 21.76 -2.04 4.10
CA PHE A 53 21.53 -1.08 5.19
C PHE A 53 20.84 -1.71 6.40
N VAL A 54 19.98 -2.70 6.20
CA VAL A 54 19.18 -3.29 7.29
C VAL A 54 19.77 -4.59 7.83
N ALA A 55 20.63 -5.30 7.09
CA ALA A 55 21.18 -6.58 7.53
C ALA A 55 21.85 -6.53 8.91
N PRO A 56 22.71 -5.54 9.24
CA PRO A 56 23.27 -5.43 10.57
C PRO A 56 22.22 -5.21 11.66
N SER A 57 21.19 -4.41 11.32
CA SER A 57 20.09 -4.10 12.23
C SER A 57 19.16 -5.30 12.41
N LEU A 58 18.84 -6.06 11.36
CA LEU A 58 18.07 -7.30 11.44
C LEU A 58 18.76 -8.31 12.36
N TRP A 59 20.07 -8.45 12.24
CA TRP A 59 20.86 -9.30 13.14
C TRP A 59 20.82 -8.81 14.58
N ARG A 60 21.01 -7.51 14.79
CA ARG A 60 20.97 -6.88 16.12
C ARG A 60 19.63 -7.10 16.82
N TYR A 61 18.52 -6.94 16.09
CA TYR A 61 17.15 -7.05 16.62
C TYR A 61 16.53 -8.44 16.42
N ARG A 62 17.30 -9.47 16.05
CA ARG A 62 16.78 -10.81 15.77
C ARG A 62 15.95 -11.43 16.90
N GLN A 63 16.27 -11.13 18.16
CA GLN A 63 15.50 -11.62 19.30
C GLN A 63 14.12 -10.93 19.38
N ALA A 64 14.04 -9.62 19.17
CA ALA A 64 12.79 -8.89 19.13
C ALA A 64 11.91 -9.33 17.93
N LEU A 65 12.53 -9.57 16.76
CA LEU A 65 11.84 -10.09 15.58
C LEU A 65 11.28 -11.50 15.83
N ARG A 66 12.03 -12.38 16.48
CA ARG A 66 11.55 -13.72 16.89
C ARG A 66 10.43 -13.63 17.93
N ALA A 67 10.53 -12.72 18.90
CA ALA A 67 9.50 -12.51 19.91
C ALA A 67 8.19 -11.97 19.33
N ALA A 68 8.24 -11.19 18.24
CA ALA A 68 7.06 -10.76 17.49
C ALA A 68 6.31 -11.96 16.86
N GLY A 69 7.02 -13.05 16.54
CA GLY A 69 6.47 -14.34 16.15
C GLY A 69 5.52 -14.24 14.94
N TRP A 70 4.37 -14.92 15.03
CA TRP A 70 3.36 -14.98 13.97
C TRP A 70 2.82 -13.59 13.54
N ARG A 71 2.87 -12.59 14.44
CA ARG A 71 2.41 -11.23 14.15
C ARG A 71 3.23 -10.56 13.05
N LEU A 72 4.55 -10.83 13.05
CA LEU A 72 5.44 -10.32 12.03
C LEU A 72 5.16 -10.97 10.67
N TRP A 73 4.94 -12.28 10.65
CA TRP A 73 4.55 -13.02 9.44
C TRP A 73 3.22 -12.53 8.89
N PHE A 74 2.23 -12.34 9.76
CA PHE A 74 0.91 -11.86 9.35
C PHE A 74 0.98 -10.41 8.82
N ALA A 75 1.75 -9.54 9.47
CA ALA A 75 1.99 -8.19 8.96
C ALA A 75 2.69 -8.20 7.59
N ALA A 76 3.67 -9.10 7.38
CA ALA A 76 4.34 -9.27 6.10
C ALA A 76 3.39 -9.83 5.02
N LEU A 77 2.53 -10.78 5.38
CA LEU A 77 1.49 -11.30 4.48
C LEU A 77 0.60 -10.17 3.96
N LEU A 78 0.08 -9.34 4.84
CA LEU A 78 -0.80 -8.24 4.46
C LEU A 78 -0.04 -7.20 3.65
N ALA A 79 1.05 -6.62 4.19
CA ALA A 79 1.73 -5.48 3.60
C ALA A 79 2.44 -5.77 2.28
N ILE A 80 3.02 -6.95 2.14
CA ILE A 80 3.93 -7.28 1.03
C ILE A 80 3.26 -8.25 0.06
N THR A 81 2.67 -9.33 0.55
CA THR A 81 2.16 -10.40 -0.30
C THR A 81 0.75 -10.10 -0.80
N LEU A 82 -0.23 -10.08 0.11
CA LEU A 82 -1.65 -10.03 -0.25
C LEU A 82 -2.02 -8.72 -0.95
N TYR A 83 -1.66 -7.58 -0.36
CA TYR A 83 -1.92 -6.28 -0.96
C TYR A 83 -1.43 -6.18 -2.40
N ASN A 84 -0.18 -6.60 -2.65
CA ASN A 84 0.41 -6.45 -3.98
C ASN A 84 -0.15 -7.46 -4.99
N CYS A 85 -0.44 -8.69 -4.57
CA CYS A 85 -1.14 -9.65 -5.41
C CYS A 85 -2.52 -9.11 -5.84
N LEU A 86 -3.30 -8.59 -4.89
CA LEU A 86 -4.62 -8.00 -5.17
C LEU A 86 -4.51 -6.78 -6.07
N LEU A 87 -3.61 -5.84 -5.78
CA LEU A 87 -3.42 -4.60 -6.56
C LEU A 87 -3.05 -4.89 -8.02
N TYR A 88 -2.04 -5.74 -8.25
CA TYR A 88 -1.58 -6.00 -9.61
C TYR A 88 -2.54 -6.89 -10.40
N THR A 89 -3.27 -7.78 -9.73
CA THR A 89 -4.36 -8.52 -10.37
C THR A 89 -5.54 -7.60 -10.69
N ALA A 90 -5.87 -6.65 -9.79
CA ALA A 90 -6.90 -5.64 -10.06
C ALA A 90 -6.57 -4.81 -11.30
N ALA A 91 -5.30 -4.42 -11.47
CA ALA A 91 -4.85 -3.62 -12.60
C ALA A 91 -5.01 -4.31 -13.97
N GLN A 92 -5.22 -5.63 -14.01
CA GLN A 92 -5.49 -6.36 -15.25
C GLN A 92 -6.82 -5.94 -15.89
N THR A 93 -7.82 -5.61 -15.08
CA THR A 93 -9.20 -5.40 -15.53
C THR A 93 -9.80 -4.03 -15.18
N THR A 94 -9.06 -3.17 -14.46
CA THR A 94 -9.53 -1.82 -14.13
C THR A 94 -8.52 -0.73 -14.49
N ALA A 95 -8.98 0.51 -14.62
CA ALA A 95 -8.16 1.66 -14.97
C ALA A 95 -7.33 2.16 -13.77
N ALA A 96 -6.18 2.80 -14.02
CA ALA A 96 -5.32 3.36 -12.97
C ALA A 96 -6.06 4.37 -12.08
N ILE A 97 -6.91 5.19 -12.68
CA ILE A 97 -7.73 6.16 -11.92
C ILE A 97 -8.68 5.43 -10.96
N ASN A 98 -9.31 4.34 -11.38
CA ASN A 98 -10.20 3.55 -10.53
C ASN A 98 -9.42 2.90 -9.36
N LEU A 99 -8.21 2.38 -9.60
CA LEU A 99 -7.36 1.89 -8.52
C LEU A 99 -7.14 2.96 -7.44
N SER A 100 -6.86 4.19 -7.86
CA SER A 100 -6.66 5.33 -6.95
C SER A 100 -7.96 5.75 -6.27
N LEU A 101 -9.08 5.78 -7.01
CA LEU A 101 -10.40 6.15 -6.48
C LEU A 101 -10.87 5.14 -5.42
N VAL A 102 -10.78 3.84 -5.69
CA VAL A 102 -11.16 2.79 -4.74
C VAL A 102 -10.28 2.85 -3.49
N SER A 103 -9.00 3.18 -3.63
CA SER A 103 -8.09 3.33 -2.48
C SER A 103 -8.50 4.45 -1.52
N THR A 104 -9.33 5.41 -1.95
CA THR A 104 -9.88 6.46 -1.08
C THR A 104 -10.92 5.97 -0.08
N CYS A 105 -11.35 4.71 -0.18
CA CYS A 105 -12.12 4.03 0.88
C CYS A 105 -11.25 3.73 2.12
N LEU A 106 -9.92 3.82 2.03
CA LEU A 106 -9.00 3.54 3.13
C LEU A 106 -9.29 4.35 4.40
N PRO A 107 -9.52 5.68 4.37
CA PRO A 107 -9.85 6.44 5.57
C PRO A 107 -11.12 5.94 6.26
N LEU A 108 -12.16 5.60 5.49
CA LEU A 108 -13.41 5.05 6.03
C LEU A 108 -13.16 3.72 6.74
N ALA A 109 -12.48 2.78 6.06
CA ALA A 109 -12.12 1.48 6.61
C ALA A 109 -11.24 1.62 7.87
N THR A 110 -10.29 2.55 7.85
CA THR A 110 -9.39 2.82 8.99
C THR A 110 -10.13 3.46 10.15
N PHE A 111 -11.09 4.37 9.91
CA PHE A 111 -11.88 5.00 10.96
C PHE A 111 -12.75 3.98 11.70
N ILE A 112 -13.48 3.16 10.96
CA ILE A 112 -14.31 2.09 11.52
C ILE A 112 -13.41 1.07 12.24
N GLY A 113 -12.34 0.62 11.59
CA GLY A 113 -11.42 -0.35 12.16
C GLY A 113 -10.68 0.17 13.40
N ALA A 114 -10.34 1.47 13.49
CA ALA A 114 -9.74 2.06 14.68
C ALA A 114 -10.70 2.01 15.87
N GLY A 115 -11.99 2.30 15.66
CA GLY A 115 -13.01 2.15 16.68
C GLY A 115 -13.16 0.71 17.15
N LEU A 116 -13.27 -0.23 16.21
CA LEU A 116 -13.53 -1.65 16.52
C LEU A 116 -12.30 -2.39 17.08
N LEU A 117 -11.11 -2.17 16.51
CA LEU A 117 -9.91 -2.93 16.85
C LEU A 117 -9.04 -2.27 17.93
N LEU A 118 -9.05 -0.93 18.00
CA LEU A 118 -8.20 -0.17 18.91
C LEU A 118 -9.00 0.52 20.02
N GLY A 119 -10.33 0.62 19.90
CA GLY A 119 -11.17 1.44 20.78
C GLY A 119 -10.98 2.96 20.55
N GLU A 120 -10.27 3.34 19.48
CA GLU A 120 -9.93 4.72 19.17
C GLU A 120 -10.96 5.29 18.17
N TRP A 121 -12.13 5.75 18.68
CA TRP A 121 -13.14 6.36 17.81
C TRP A 121 -12.72 7.77 17.40
N PRO A 122 -12.72 8.09 16.09
CA PRO A 122 -12.43 9.43 15.61
C PRO A 122 -13.46 10.45 16.14
N ALA A 123 -13.01 11.69 16.38
CA ALA A 123 -13.89 12.76 16.80
C ALA A 123 -14.99 13.03 15.75
N ARG A 124 -16.18 13.51 16.19
CA ARG A 124 -17.32 13.82 15.30
C ARG A 124 -16.93 14.69 14.10
N ARG A 125 -16.07 15.69 14.32
CA ARG A 125 -15.53 16.55 13.25
C ARG A 125 -14.73 15.77 12.18
N ALA A 126 -14.07 14.66 12.54
CA ALA A 126 -13.33 13.85 11.59
C ALA A 126 -14.28 13.07 10.67
N TRP A 127 -15.42 12.59 11.21
CA TRP A 127 -16.48 11.97 10.42
C TRP A 127 -17.12 12.96 9.44
N PHE A 128 -17.34 14.21 9.89
CA PHE A 128 -17.82 15.27 9.01
C PHE A 128 -16.83 15.56 7.87
N GLY A 129 -15.52 15.69 8.20
CA GLY A 129 -14.48 15.85 7.20
C GLY A 129 -14.39 14.67 6.22
N LEU A 130 -14.55 13.43 6.72
CA LEU A 130 -14.62 12.23 5.89
C LEU A 130 -15.83 12.28 4.93
N GLY A 131 -17.01 12.65 5.44
CA GLY A 131 -18.21 12.80 4.62
C GLY A 131 -18.04 13.83 3.52
N LEU A 132 -17.45 14.99 3.83
CA LEU A 132 -17.16 16.04 2.87
C LEU A 132 -16.15 15.58 1.80
N ALA A 133 -15.09 14.85 2.20
CA ALA A 133 -14.10 14.30 1.28
C ALA A 133 -14.72 13.25 0.34
N LEU A 134 -15.57 12.38 0.86
CA LEU A 134 -16.30 11.39 0.05
C LEU A 134 -17.28 12.07 -0.92
N ALA A 135 -18.00 13.11 -0.47
CA ALA A 135 -18.90 13.88 -1.35
C ALA A 135 -18.13 14.58 -2.48
N GLY A 136 -16.98 15.20 -2.17
CA GLY A 136 -16.11 15.80 -3.17
C GLY A 136 -15.54 14.78 -4.16
N LEU A 137 -15.19 13.58 -3.69
CA LEU A 137 -14.74 12.49 -4.54
C LEU A 137 -15.85 12.01 -5.49
N LEU A 138 -17.07 11.80 -4.96
CA LEU A 138 -18.23 11.42 -5.78
C LEU A 138 -18.55 12.48 -6.83
N TRP A 139 -18.45 13.76 -6.47
CA TRP A 139 -18.58 14.86 -7.41
C TRP A 139 -17.52 14.83 -8.52
N LEU A 140 -16.28 14.53 -8.17
CA LEU A 140 -15.18 14.41 -9.12
C LEU A 140 -15.43 13.23 -10.09
N ILE A 141 -15.85 12.07 -9.57
CA ILE A 141 -16.16 10.87 -10.38
C ILE A 141 -17.34 11.16 -11.30
N ALA A 142 -18.36 11.84 -10.81
CA ALA A 142 -19.55 12.21 -11.57
C ALA A 142 -19.25 13.26 -12.65
N GLN A 143 -18.09 13.93 -12.64
CA GLN A 143 -17.78 15.03 -13.55
C GLN A 143 -18.89 16.10 -13.60
N GLY A 144 -19.60 16.28 -12.50
CA GLY A 144 -20.79 17.16 -12.42
C GLY A 144 -22.08 16.54 -12.94
N ASP A 145 -22.06 15.34 -13.49
CA ASP A 145 -23.24 14.62 -13.99
C ASP A 145 -23.51 13.36 -13.14
N TRP A 146 -24.56 13.43 -12.31
CA TRP A 146 -24.94 12.32 -11.42
C TRP A 146 -25.43 11.09 -12.16
N GLN A 147 -25.83 11.20 -13.45
CA GLN A 147 -26.21 10.04 -14.25
C GLN A 147 -25.01 9.13 -14.52
N LEU A 148 -23.80 9.69 -14.60
CA LEU A 148 -22.56 8.89 -14.72
C LEU A 148 -22.37 7.95 -13.54
N LEU A 149 -22.76 8.33 -12.32
CA LEU A 149 -22.68 7.44 -11.16
C LEU A 149 -23.60 6.21 -11.27
N SER A 150 -24.77 6.36 -11.89
CA SER A 150 -25.71 5.25 -12.08
C SER A 150 -25.29 4.30 -13.21
N SER A 151 -24.41 4.76 -14.11
CA SER A 151 -23.85 3.99 -15.22
C SER A 151 -22.52 3.30 -14.88
N LEU A 152 -21.97 3.51 -13.66
CA LEU A 152 -20.74 2.85 -13.25
C LEU A 152 -20.93 1.33 -13.21
N SER A 153 -20.22 0.64 -14.07
CA SER A 153 -20.07 -0.81 -14.00
C SER A 153 -18.84 -1.15 -13.20
N PHE A 154 -19.02 -1.86 -12.09
CA PHE A 154 -17.89 -2.33 -11.30
C PHE A 154 -17.18 -3.48 -12.03
N ALA A 155 -15.94 -3.27 -12.42
CA ALA A 155 -15.10 -4.32 -12.94
C ALA A 155 -14.64 -5.26 -11.80
N GLN A 156 -14.28 -6.50 -12.15
CA GLN A 156 -13.68 -7.42 -11.17
C GLN A 156 -12.45 -6.81 -10.48
N GLY A 157 -11.66 -6.02 -11.21
CA GLY A 157 -10.51 -5.30 -10.67
C GLY A 157 -10.87 -4.29 -9.59
N ASP A 158 -12.03 -3.63 -9.66
CA ASP A 158 -12.45 -2.68 -8.64
C ASP A 158 -12.74 -3.39 -7.30
N LEU A 159 -13.33 -4.59 -7.34
CA LEU A 159 -13.56 -5.41 -6.15
C LEU A 159 -12.23 -5.91 -5.55
N LEU A 160 -11.28 -6.34 -6.39
CA LEU A 160 -9.95 -6.75 -5.93
C LEU A 160 -9.21 -5.57 -5.30
N MET A 161 -9.33 -4.37 -5.87
CA MET A 161 -8.72 -3.16 -5.30
C MET A 161 -9.39 -2.75 -3.98
N LEU A 162 -10.72 -2.95 -3.85
CA LEU A 162 -11.40 -2.73 -2.57
C LEU A 162 -10.89 -3.69 -1.51
N LEU A 163 -10.73 -4.98 -1.84
CA LEU A 163 -10.12 -5.96 -0.93
C LEU A 163 -8.68 -5.58 -0.56
N ALA A 164 -7.87 -5.11 -1.52
CA ALA A 164 -6.53 -4.60 -1.26
C ALA A 164 -6.56 -3.40 -0.30
N THR A 165 -7.51 -2.49 -0.48
CA THR A 165 -7.68 -1.31 0.39
C THR A 165 -8.06 -1.70 1.83
N LEU A 166 -8.95 -2.67 1.99
CA LEU A 166 -9.34 -3.21 3.30
C LEU A 166 -8.17 -3.95 3.96
N ASP A 167 -7.40 -4.73 3.19
CA ASP A 167 -6.19 -5.39 3.63
C ASP A 167 -5.15 -4.37 4.15
N TRP A 168 -4.92 -3.28 3.41
CA TRP A 168 -4.02 -2.21 3.83
C TRP A 168 -4.49 -1.47 5.07
N ALA A 169 -5.81 -1.26 5.23
CA ALA A 169 -6.39 -0.72 6.46
C ALA A 169 -6.11 -1.65 7.64
N LEU A 170 -6.35 -2.95 7.47
CA LEU A 170 -6.09 -3.97 8.48
C LEU A 170 -4.61 -4.02 8.88
N TYR A 171 -3.70 -4.04 7.89
CA TYR A 171 -2.26 -3.94 8.14
C TYR A 171 -1.92 -2.72 9.02
N SER A 172 -2.38 -1.54 8.64
CA SER A 172 -2.09 -0.28 9.32
C SER A 172 -2.60 -0.28 10.77
N LEU A 173 -3.79 -0.81 11.00
CA LEU A 173 -4.40 -0.94 12.32
C LEU A 173 -3.67 -1.98 13.20
N LEU A 174 -3.31 -3.12 12.63
CA LEU A 174 -2.57 -4.16 13.35
C LEU A 174 -1.15 -3.71 13.66
N LEU A 175 -0.49 -2.99 12.78
CA LEU A 175 0.81 -2.41 13.05
C LEU A 175 0.75 -1.45 14.25
N ARG A 176 -0.31 -0.64 14.35
CA ARG A 176 -0.59 0.22 15.49
C ARG A 176 -0.89 -0.59 16.75
N ARG A 177 -1.79 -1.58 16.67
CA ARG A 177 -2.19 -2.46 17.80
C ARG A 177 -1.01 -3.23 18.37
N TRP A 178 -0.11 -3.71 17.51
CA TRP A 178 1.05 -4.52 17.89
C TRP A 178 2.33 -3.72 18.04
N SER A 179 2.26 -2.40 18.09
CA SER A 179 3.45 -1.52 18.18
C SER A 179 4.38 -1.88 19.34
N HIS A 180 3.84 -2.39 20.44
CA HIS A 180 4.62 -2.83 21.60
C HIS A 180 5.43 -4.13 21.35
N TYR A 181 5.06 -4.94 20.35
CA TYR A 181 5.86 -6.09 19.90
C TYR A 181 6.93 -5.69 18.87
N PHE A 182 6.70 -4.59 18.14
CA PHE A 182 7.59 -4.09 17.10
C PHE A 182 8.50 -2.95 17.61
N ARG A 183 9.13 -3.15 18.78
CA ARG A 183 10.09 -2.17 19.35
C ARG A 183 11.43 -2.23 18.63
N ILE A 184 11.40 -1.98 17.34
CA ILE A 184 12.54 -1.98 16.42
C ILE A 184 12.44 -0.75 15.51
N PRO A 185 13.57 -0.26 14.96
CA PRO A 185 13.53 0.89 14.06
C PRO A 185 12.59 0.62 12.86
N PRO A 186 11.79 1.61 12.41
CA PRO A 186 10.82 1.43 11.32
C PRO A 186 11.45 0.88 10.03
N PHE A 187 12.66 1.29 9.71
CA PHE A 187 13.37 0.81 8.52
C PHE A 187 13.82 -0.65 8.65
N THR A 188 14.20 -1.08 9.88
CA THR A 188 14.49 -2.49 10.16
C THR A 188 13.23 -3.35 10.07
N LEU A 189 12.10 -2.84 10.57
CA LEU A 189 10.81 -3.52 10.43
C LEU A 189 10.44 -3.70 8.96
N LEU A 190 10.57 -2.65 8.14
CA LEU A 190 10.34 -2.74 6.70
C LEU A 190 11.21 -3.83 6.06
N GLY A 191 12.51 -3.89 6.37
CA GLY A 191 13.40 -4.94 5.86
C GLY A 191 12.93 -6.34 6.26
N ALA A 192 12.51 -6.53 7.52
CA ALA A 192 11.98 -7.81 7.99
C ALA A 192 10.67 -8.21 7.26
N LEU A 193 9.76 -7.24 7.05
CA LEU A 193 8.51 -7.47 6.31
C LEU A 193 8.80 -7.86 4.84
N ILE A 194 9.77 -7.20 4.20
CA ILE A 194 10.15 -7.51 2.81
C ILE A 194 10.71 -8.94 2.72
N VAL A 195 11.61 -9.34 3.62
CA VAL A 195 12.18 -10.70 3.61
C VAL A 195 11.07 -11.74 3.76
N LEU A 196 10.21 -11.61 4.76
CA LEU A 196 9.15 -12.58 5.02
C LEU A 196 8.07 -12.57 3.93
N GLY A 197 7.67 -11.40 3.46
CA GLY A 197 6.70 -11.25 2.39
C GLY A 197 7.21 -11.83 1.07
N LEU A 198 8.49 -11.65 0.76
CA LEU A 198 9.09 -12.21 -0.44
C LEU A 198 9.16 -13.75 -0.37
N LEU A 199 9.41 -14.32 0.81
CA LEU A 199 9.34 -15.78 1.01
C LEU A 199 7.93 -16.32 0.74
N MET A 200 6.89 -15.57 1.08
CA MET A 200 5.50 -15.94 0.79
C MET A 200 5.08 -15.66 -0.66
N LEU A 201 5.67 -14.64 -1.31
CA LEU A 201 5.44 -14.36 -2.74
C LEU A 201 6.13 -15.38 -3.65
N ALA A 202 7.27 -15.93 -3.24
CA ALA A 202 8.06 -16.84 -4.08
C ALA A 202 7.28 -18.04 -4.61
N PRO A 203 6.49 -18.78 -3.81
CA PRO A 203 5.68 -19.89 -4.33
C PRO A 203 4.58 -19.43 -5.29
N LEU A 204 3.97 -18.27 -5.07
CA LEU A 204 2.96 -17.69 -5.96
C LEU A 204 3.57 -17.30 -7.31
N TYR A 205 4.74 -16.66 -7.29
CA TYR A 205 5.51 -16.36 -8.49
C TYR A 205 5.94 -17.63 -9.23
N ALA A 206 6.43 -18.67 -8.51
CA ALA A 206 6.78 -19.94 -9.11
C ALA A 206 5.56 -20.63 -9.76
N TRP A 207 4.40 -20.54 -9.14
CA TRP A 207 3.16 -21.04 -9.73
C TRP A 207 2.80 -20.29 -11.03
N GLU A 208 2.87 -18.95 -11.04
CA GLU A 208 2.62 -18.12 -12.25
C GLU A 208 3.59 -18.50 -13.38
N LEU A 209 4.88 -18.70 -13.05
CA LEU A 209 5.87 -19.20 -14.01
C LEU A 209 5.53 -20.60 -14.54
N GLY A 210 5.00 -21.49 -13.70
CA GLY A 210 4.54 -22.83 -14.06
C GLY A 210 3.38 -22.80 -15.06
N GLN A 211 2.55 -21.74 -15.04
CA GLN A 211 1.48 -21.51 -16.03
C GLN A 211 2.00 -20.95 -17.37
N GLY A 212 3.30 -20.85 -17.54
CA GLY A 212 3.92 -20.32 -18.76
C GLY A 212 4.03 -18.80 -18.82
N ALA A 213 3.60 -18.09 -17.80
CA ALA A 213 3.71 -16.64 -17.75
C ALA A 213 5.19 -16.21 -17.76
N ARG A 214 5.54 -15.30 -18.67
CA ARG A 214 6.90 -14.76 -18.84
C ARG A 214 6.77 -13.29 -19.20
N PHE A 215 7.82 -12.52 -18.98
CA PHE A 215 7.96 -11.15 -19.48
C PHE A 215 9.36 -10.92 -20.04
N GLU A 216 9.46 -9.97 -20.94
CA GLU A 216 10.74 -9.60 -21.56
C GLU A 216 11.54 -8.68 -20.62
N LEU A 217 12.87 -8.86 -20.60
CA LEU A 217 13.79 -7.97 -19.87
C LEU A 217 14.11 -6.72 -20.70
N SER A 218 13.05 -6.03 -21.16
CA SER A 218 13.19 -4.76 -21.86
C SER A 218 13.54 -3.64 -20.88
N LEU A 219 14.12 -2.55 -21.38
CA LEU A 219 14.45 -1.38 -20.56
C LEU A 219 13.20 -0.78 -19.89
N GLU A 220 12.06 -0.83 -20.56
CA GLU A 220 10.77 -0.34 -20.06
C GLU A 220 10.29 -1.19 -18.90
N ASN A 221 10.29 -2.53 -19.03
CA ASN A 221 9.88 -3.45 -17.97
C ASN A 221 10.81 -3.35 -16.75
N LEU A 222 12.13 -3.25 -16.99
CA LEU A 222 13.10 -3.03 -15.91
C LEU A 222 12.90 -1.67 -15.24
N GLY A 223 12.59 -0.62 -15.99
CA GLY A 223 12.26 0.70 -15.48
C GLY A 223 11.00 0.68 -14.59
N ALA A 224 9.96 -0.03 -15.02
CA ALA A 224 8.73 -0.23 -14.24
C ALA A 224 9.01 -0.94 -12.91
N ILE A 225 9.80 -2.01 -12.94
CA ILE A 225 10.22 -2.74 -11.73
C ILE A 225 11.07 -1.84 -10.82
N ALA A 226 12.05 -1.11 -11.37
CA ALA A 226 12.92 -0.23 -10.60
C ALA A 226 12.14 0.93 -9.94
N TYR A 227 11.21 1.56 -10.67
CA TYR A 227 10.34 2.59 -10.13
C TYR A 227 9.50 2.06 -8.97
N THR A 228 8.81 0.95 -9.19
CA THR A 228 7.94 0.36 -8.15
C THR A 228 8.73 -0.13 -6.94
N ALA A 229 9.96 -0.64 -7.14
CA ALA A 229 10.84 -1.06 -6.07
C ALA A 229 11.32 0.12 -5.22
N LEU A 230 11.86 1.16 -5.84
CA LEU A 230 12.48 2.27 -5.11
C LEU A 230 11.42 3.23 -4.54
N PHE A 231 10.55 3.77 -5.41
CA PHE A 231 9.63 4.82 -5.01
C PHE A 231 8.40 4.26 -4.30
N ALA A 232 7.71 3.29 -4.89
CA ALA A 232 6.45 2.80 -4.35
C ALA A 232 6.62 1.75 -3.24
N SER A 233 7.80 1.11 -3.12
CA SER A 233 8.07 0.14 -2.05
C SER A 233 8.94 0.74 -0.95
N VAL A 234 10.21 1.08 -1.24
CA VAL A 234 11.15 1.50 -0.18
C VAL A 234 10.75 2.85 0.40
N LEU A 235 10.64 3.87 -0.45
CA LEU A 235 10.39 5.24 0.00
C LEU A 235 8.96 5.42 0.53
N ALA A 236 7.95 5.02 -0.23
CA ALA A 236 6.56 5.24 0.17
C ALA A 236 6.21 4.47 1.45
N TYR A 237 6.61 3.21 1.59
CA TYR A 237 6.36 2.43 2.82
C TYR A 237 7.09 2.99 4.02
N HIS A 238 8.32 3.46 3.83
CA HIS A 238 9.07 4.11 4.92
C HIS A 238 8.36 5.39 5.39
N LEU A 239 7.96 6.24 4.46
CA LEU A 239 7.22 7.48 4.76
C LEU A 239 5.85 7.20 5.39
N TRP A 240 5.13 6.16 4.92
CA TRP A 240 3.88 5.70 5.52
C TRP A 240 4.06 5.24 6.96
N ASN A 241 5.08 4.42 7.23
CA ASN A 241 5.37 3.93 8.57
C ASN A 241 5.75 5.08 9.55
N ILE A 242 6.46 6.12 9.06
CA ILE A 242 6.68 7.35 9.83
C ILE A 242 5.33 8.04 10.12
N GLY A 243 4.46 8.16 9.12
CA GLY A 243 3.12 8.73 9.29
C GLY A 243 2.30 7.98 10.34
N LEU A 244 2.30 6.64 10.29
CA LEU A 244 1.62 5.80 11.29
C LEU A 244 2.14 6.04 12.71
N HIS A 245 3.45 6.19 12.86
CA HIS A 245 4.08 6.45 14.14
C HIS A 245 3.75 7.85 14.69
N GLU A 246 3.89 8.88 13.86
CA GLU A 246 3.78 10.29 14.29
C GLU A 246 2.33 10.80 14.37
N LEU A 247 1.45 10.31 13.50
CA LEU A 247 0.09 10.83 13.35
C LEU A 247 -1.00 9.83 13.74
N GLY A 248 -0.67 8.54 13.77
CA GLY A 248 -1.61 7.45 13.98
C GLY A 248 -2.36 7.04 12.70
N ALA A 249 -3.01 5.88 12.72
CA ALA A 249 -3.58 5.23 11.52
C ALA A 249 -4.64 6.08 10.83
N ALA A 250 -5.59 6.66 11.58
CA ALA A 250 -6.69 7.44 11.03
C ALA A 250 -6.22 8.68 10.27
N ARG A 251 -5.26 9.45 10.81
CA ARG A 251 -4.73 10.65 10.16
C ARG A 251 -3.86 10.29 8.96
N THR A 252 -3.04 9.26 9.08
CA THR A 252 -2.19 8.77 7.98
C THR A 252 -3.03 8.35 6.79
N ALA A 253 -4.14 7.62 7.02
CA ALA A 253 -5.05 7.18 5.96
C ALA A 253 -5.64 8.34 5.14
N MET A 254 -5.83 9.53 5.75
CA MET A 254 -6.36 10.71 5.03
C MET A 254 -5.48 11.17 3.86
N SER A 255 -4.18 10.85 3.87
CA SER A 255 -3.29 11.19 2.74
C SER A 255 -3.67 10.48 1.43
N ASN A 256 -4.39 9.37 1.50
CA ASN A 256 -4.83 8.65 0.30
C ASN A 256 -5.78 9.47 -0.59
N TYR A 257 -6.44 10.50 -0.06
CA TYR A 257 -7.23 11.41 -0.89
C TYR A 257 -6.38 12.20 -1.91
N LEU A 258 -5.06 12.27 -1.73
CA LEU A 258 -4.16 12.87 -2.70
C LEU A 258 -3.89 11.95 -3.91
N MET A 259 -4.07 10.62 -3.77
CA MET A 259 -3.74 9.67 -4.84
C MET A 259 -4.51 9.93 -6.14
N PRO A 260 -5.87 10.08 -6.15
CA PRO A 260 -6.59 10.36 -7.40
C PRO A 260 -6.15 11.67 -8.05
N ILE A 261 -5.82 12.69 -7.28
CA ILE A 261 -5.32 13.96 -7.78
C ILE A 261 -4.02 13.75 -8.55
N PHE A 262 -3.07 13.04 -7.94
CA PHE A 262 -1.78 12.75 -8.58
C PHE A 262 -1.88 11.73 -9.74
N THR A 263 -2.89 10.85 -9.73
CA THR A 263 -3.11 9.90 -10.83
C THR A 263 -3.74 10.57 -12.04
N ALA A 264 -4.48 11.66 -11.84
CA ALA A 264 -5.15 12.42 -12.91
C ALA A 264 -4.24 13.45 -13.59
N LEU A 265 -3.11 13.83 -12.97
CA LEU A 265 -2.09 14.73 -13.54
C LEU A 265 -1.14 14.01 -14.47
#